data_3019d015a3166f587a2f4e080535353e
#
_entry.id   3019d015a3166f587a2f4e080535353e
#
_cell.length_a   1.000
_cell.length_b   1.000
_cell.length_c   1.000
_cell.angle_alpha   90.00
_cell.angle_beta   90.00
_cell.angle_gamma   90.00
#
_symmetry.space_group_name_H-M   'P 1'
#
loop_
_entity.id
_entity.type
_entity.pdbx_description
1 polymer ?
#
loop_
_entity_poly.entity_id
_entity_poly.type
_entity_poly.pdbx_seq_one_letter_code
_entity_poly.pdbx_strand_id
1 'polypeptide(L)'
;MNLTNKYDLIVIGSGPGGRRAAIQAAKFSKKVLVVEKSERVGGVSVHTGTIPSKTLRETALNLSGWHEREFYGQSYRVKQNITAADLKNRLHMTLDHEVEVLKHQFARNAVETLNGEARFISPTAIDVEFDDGEIEQFSAEKFIIAVGTKPYRPEEIPFDGTRIFDSDEILKIKRLPRSLTVIGGGVIGVEYATIFSALDITITLIEARDTILDFVDKEIIAELMHELRERGVAMRLGCNIQEVQKIKNGRCKIILDNGREVRTDMIL
;
A
#
# COMPACT_ATOMS: atom_id res chain seq x y z
N MET A 1 22.25 -10.18 33.23
CA MET A 1 21.84 -9.26 32.15
C MET A 1 23.09 -8.92 31.35
N ASN A 2 23.14 -9.31 30.08
CA ASN A 2 24.24 -8.92 29.20
C ASN A 2 24.20 -7.41 28.98
N LEU A 3 25.26 -6.69 29.40
CA LEU A 3 25.40 -5.22 29.25
C LEU A 3 25.36 -4.76 27.75
N THR A 4 25.45 -5.70 26.80
CA THR A 4 25.47 -5.46 25.36
C THR A 4 24.10 -5.01 24.82
N ASN A 5 22.99 -5.42 25.42
CA ASN A 5 21.62 -5.19 24.92
C ASN A 5 20.94 -3.99 25.61
N LYS A 6 21.71 -2.97 26.05
CA LYS A 6 21.18 -1.75 26.65
C LYS A 6 21.33 -0.55 25.71
N TYR A 7 20.23 0.18 25.51
CA TYR A 7 20.11 1.32 24.61
C TYR A 7 19.57 2.56 25.36
N ASP A 8 19.81 3.74 24.81
CA ASP A 8 19.10 4.95 25.24
C ASP A 8 17.67 4.97 24.71
N LEU A 9 17.51 4.50 23.46
CA LEU A 9 16.23 4.46 22.76
C LEU A 9 16.07 3.18 21.96
N ILE A 10 14.93 2.53 22.11
CA ILE A 10 14.49 1.48 21.18
C ILE A 10 13.27 2.00 20.40
N VAL A 11 13.30 1.88 19.08
CA VAL A 11 12.21 2.24 18.18
C VAL A 11 11.62 0.96 17.61
N ILE A 12 10.33 0.73 17.81
CA ILE A 12 9.61 -0.43 17.29
C ILE A 12 8.92 -0.02 15.98
N GLY A 13 9.45 -0.53 14.86
CA GLY A 13 9.03 -0.20 13.51
C GLY A 13 9.95 0.76 12.77
N SER A 14 10.33 0.42 11.55
CA SER A 14 11.26 1.16 10.68
C SER A 14 10.57 2.05 9.64
N GLY A 15 9.27 2.25 9.74
CA GLY A 15 8.50 3.14 8.88
C GLY A 15 8.94 4.61 8.98
N PRO A 16 8.30 5.54 8.25
CA PRO A 16 8.72 6.95 8.20
C PRO A 16 8.89 7.61 9.57
N GLY A 17 7.95 7.36 10.50
CA GLY A 17 8.01 7.90 11.85
C GLY A 17 9.18 7.32 12.66
N GLY A 18 9.29 5.99 12.72
CA GLY A 18 10.35 5.30 13.47
C GLY A 18 11.73 5.62 12.94
N ARG A 19 11.93 5.56 11.61
CA ARG A 19 13.19 5.92 10.96
C ARG A 19 13.65 7.34 11.31
N ARG A 20 12.75 8.31 11.19
CA ARG A 20 13.09 9.71 11.48
C ARG A 20 13.46 9.91 12.94
N ALA A 21 12.69 9.31 13.85
CA ALA A 21 12.97 9.37 15.28
C ALA A 21 14.31 8.74 15.63
N ALA A 22 14.60 7.53 15.11
CA ALA A 22 15.84 6.82 15.36
C ALA A 22 17.07 7.62 14.88
N ILE A 23 17.05 8.11 13.63
CA ILE A 23 18.15 8.90 13.07
C ILE A 23 18.33 10.21 13.86
N GLN A 24 17.25 10.86 14.25
CA GLN A 24 17.34 12.11 15.00
C GLN A 24 17.95 11.88 16.39
N ALA A 25 17.55 10.81 17.10
CA ALA A 25 18.13 10.46 18.38
C ALA A 25 19.63 10.12 18.28
N ALA A 26 20.02 9.36 17.24
CA ALA A 26 21.42 9.03 16.99
C ALA A 26 22.28 10.28 16.75
N LYS A 27 21.74 11.31 16.06
CA LYS A 27 22.43 12.61 15.90
C LYS A 27 22.68 13.36 17.22
N PHE A 28 21.92 13.03 18.26
CA PHE A 28 22.16 13.51 19.62
C PHE A 28 23.05 12.53 20.42
N SER A 29 23.85 11.74 19.75
CA SER A 29 24.77 10.77 20.35
C SER A 29 24.10 9.73 21.25
N LYS A 30 22.85 9.40 20.97
CA LYS A 30 22.13 8.33 21.67
C LYS A 30 22.41 6.98 21.01
N LYS A 31 22.59 5.94 21.85
CA LYS A 31 22.63 4.55 21.37
C LYS A 31 21.22 4.09 21.03
N VAL A 32 20.96 3.82 19.74
CA VAL A 32 19.61 3.57 19.23
C VAL A 32 19.53 2.20 18.56
N LEU A 33 18.48 1.46 18.91
CA LEU A 33 18.07 0.23 18.25
C LEU A 33 16.73 0.45 17.53
N VAL A 34 16.61 -0.03 16.30
CA VAL A 34 15.33 -0.16 15.58
C VAL A 34 14.98 -1.64 15.46
N VAL A 35 13.81 -2.04 15.93
CA VAL A 35 13.28 -3.40 15.76
C VAL A 35 12.20 -3.37 14.68
N GLU A 36 12.39 -4.15 13.63
CA GLU A 36 11.46 -4.25 12.50
C GLU A 36 10.96 -5.69 12.37
N LYS A 37 9.63 -5.85 12.37
CA LYS A 37 9.00 -7.17 12.23
C LYS A 37 9.17 -7.77 10.83
N SER A 38 9.17 -6.91 9.80
CA SER A 38 9.33 -7.37 8.42
C SER A 38 10.79 -7.62 8.10
N GLU A 39 11.06 -8.58 7.22
CA GLU A 39 12.42 -8.87 6.72
C GLU A 39 13.15 -7.62 6.18
N ARG A 40 12.39 -6.64 5.70
CA ARG A 40 12.94 -5.44 5.05
C ARG A 40 12.49 -4.16 5.77
N VAL A 41 13.42 -3.28 6.04
CA VAL A 41 13.15 -1.95 6.62
C VAL A 41 12.35 -1.05 5.68
N GLY A 42 11.61 -0.07 6.22
CA GLY A 42 10.92 0.96 5.46
C GLY A 42 9.43 1.09 5.72
N GLY A 43 8.80 0.02 6.26
CA GLY A 43 7.38 0.01 6.61
C GLY A 43 6.45 0.21 5.41
N VAL A 44 5.20 0.55 5.67
CA VAL A 44 4.15 0.73 4.66
C VAL A 44 4.55 1.70 3.54
N SER A 45 5.22 2.81 3.84
CA SER A 45 5.56 3.82 2.83
C SER A 45 6.46 3.29 1.72
N VAL A 46 7.33 2.33 2.02
CA VAL A 46 8.24 1.70 1.06
C VAL A 46 7.59 0.48 0.41
N HIS A 47 6.91 -0.37 1.19
CA HIS A 47 6.53 -1.69 0.71
C HIS A 47 5.13 -1.79 0.13
N THR A 48 4.16 -1.01 0.61
CA THR A 48 2.75 -1.18 0.22
C THR A 48 2.00 0.15 0.01
N GLY A 49 2.57 1.28 0.42
CA GLY A 49 1.91 2.59 0.38
C GLY A 49 2.41 3.53 -0.72
N THR A 50 2.96 4.67 -0.31
CA THR A 50 3.23 5.81 -1.19
C THR A 50 4.24 5.52 -2.30
N ILE A 51 5.37 4.89 -2.01
CA ILE A 51 6.41 4.62 -3.02
C ILE A 51 5.91 3.59 -4.05
N PRO A 52 5.34 2.44 -3.65
CA PRO A 52 4.77 1.48 -4.59
C PRO A 52 3.70 2.07 -5.49
N SER A 53 2.72 2.78 -4.94
CA SER A 53 1.60 3.30 -5.73
C SER A 53 2.05 4.37 -6.73
N LYS A 54 2.96 5.28 -6.35
CA LYS A 54 3.53 6.27 -7.28
C LYS A 54 4.36 5.62 -8.38
N THR A 55 5.20 4.63 -8.04
CA THR A 55 5.97 3.87 -9.02
C THR A 55 5.07 3.14 -10.00
N LEU A 56 4.00 2.52 -9.49
CA LEU A 56 3.00 1.84 -10.31
C LEU A 56 2.29 2.82 -11.25
N ARG A 57 1.88 3.98 -10.72
CA ARG A 57 1.25 5.06 -11.50
C ARG A 57 2.16 5.52 -12.64
N GLU A 58 3.39 5.90 -12.35
CA GLU A 58 4.33 6.36 -13.38
C GLU A 58 4.60 5.27 -14.44
N THR A 59 4.73 4.03 -13.99
CA THR A 59 4.91 2.91 -14.92
C THR A 59 3.69 2.71 -15.83
N ALA A 60 2.47 2.77 -15.27
CA ALA A 60 1.25 2.65 -16.03
C ALA A 60 1.10 3.77 -17.07
N LEU A 61 1.31 5.02 -16.68
CA LEU A 61 1.23 6.18 -17.56
C LEU A 61 2.27 6.11 -18.69
N ASN A 62 3.52 5.75 -18.38
CA ASN A 62 4.58 5.64 -19.37
C ASN A 62 4.33 4.51 -20.37
N LEU A 63 4.00 3.30 -19.89
CA LEU A 63 3.79 2.16 -20.77
C LEU A 63 2.53 2.29 -21.64
N SER A 64 1.47 2.88 -21.09
CA SER A 64 0.24 3.15 -21.83
C SER A 64 0.35 4.31 -22.82
N GLY A 65 1.40 5.14 -22.71
CA GLY A 65 1.54 6.37 -23.48
C GLY A 65 0.43 7.38 -23.18
N TRP A 66 -0.11 7.37 -21.98
CA TRP A 66 -1.30 8.14 -21.61
C TRP A 66 -1.22 9.62 -21.98
N HIS A 67 -0.09 10.27 -21.67
CA HIS A 67 0.12 11.70 -21.95
C HIS A 67 0.17 12.04 -23.43
N GLU A 68 0.50 11.08 -24.28
CA GLU A 68 0.65 11.26 -25.70
C GLU A 68 -0.65 10.98 -26.48
N ARG A 69 -1.68 10.43 -25.82
CA ARG A 69 -2.96 10.04 -26.46
C ARG A 69 -3.75 11.25 -26.96
N GLU A 70 -3.57 12.41 -26.35
CA GLU A 70 -4.20 13.65 -26.79
C GLU A 70 -3.68 14.05 -28.19
N PHE A 71 -2.40 13.82 -28.46
CA PHE A 71 -1.75 14.17 -29.73
C PHE A 71 -1.84 13.07 -30.77
N TYR A 72 -1.63 11.82 -30.39
CA TYR A 72 -1.53 10.68 -31.31
C TYR A 72 -2.81 9.82 -31.36
N GLY A 73 -3.83 10.20 -30.63
CA GLY A 73 -5.12 9.51 -30.57
C GLY A 73 -5.19 8.42 -29.49
N GLN A 74 -6.42 8.04 -29.14
CA GLN A 74 -6.71 7.14 -28.02
C GLN A 74 -6.13 5.72 -28.17
N SER A 75 -5.81 5.30 -29.39
CA SER A 75 -5.16 4.01 -29.66
C SER A 75 -3.66 3.99 -29.46
N TYR A 76 -3.03 5.15 -29.25
CA TYR A 76 -1.58 5.23 -29.03
C TYR A 76 -1.17 4.46 -27.77
N ARG A 77 -0.10 3.69 -27.89
CA ARG A 77 0.52 2.92 -26.79
C ARG A 77 2.02 2.88 -27.00
N VAL A 78 2.78 3.08 -25.93
CA VAL A 78 4.24 2.85 -25.92
C VAL A 78 4.51 1.34 -25.95
N LYS A 79 3.71 0.57 -25.20
CA LYS A 79 3.75 -0.89 -25.23
C LYS A 79 2.37 -1.46 -25.52
N GLN A 80 2.24 -2.30 -26.56
CA GLN A 80 0.96 -2.85 -27.00
C GLN A 80 0.33 -3.82 -25.99
N ASN A 81 1.15 -4.69 -25.39
CA ASN A 81 0.70 -5.72 -24.44
C ASN A 81 1.35 -5.49 -23.09
N ILE A 82 0.76 -4.61 -22.26
CA ILE A 82 1.22 -4.36 -20.90
C ILE A 82 0.78 -5.52 -20.01
N THR A 83 1.70 -6.06 -19.24
CA THR A 83 1.47 -7.18 -18.32
C THR A 83 1.70 -6.78 -16.86
N ALA A 84 1.19 -7.59 -15.93
CA ALA A 84 1.49 -7.40 -14.51
C ALA A 84 3.00 -7.52 -14.21
N ALA A 85 3.73 -8.32 -15.00
CA ALA A 85 5.18 -8.45 -14.86
C ALA A 85 5.91 -7.14 -15.20
N ASP A 86 5.46 -6.41 -16.22
CA ASP A 86 6.06 -5.12 -16.58
C ASP A 86 5.96 -4.10 -15.45
N LEU A 87 4.80 -4.04 -14.81
CA LEU A 87 4.56 -3.16 -13.68
C LEU A 87 5.42 -3.55 -12.47
N LYS A 88 5.50 -4.86 -12.18
CA LYS A 88 6.27 -5.39 -11.05
C LYS A 88 7.77 -5.21 -11.20
N ASN A 89 8.32 -5.40 -12.39
CA ASN A 89 9.77 -5.29 -12.60
C ASN A 89 10.28 -3.91 -12.18
N ARG A 90 9.63 -2.84 -12.62
CA ARG A 90 10.01 -1.48 -12.21
C ARG A 90 9.77 -1.24 -10.73
N LEU A 91 8.64 -1.77 -10.20
CA LEU A 91 8.34 -1.67 -8.79
C LEU A 91 9.44 -2.30 -7.93
N HIS A 92 9.84 -3.55 -8.21
CA HIS A 92 10.87 -4.24 -7.44
C HIS A 92 12.19 -3.46 -7.46
N MET A 93 12.65 -3.00 -8.63
CA MET A 93 13.88 -2.20 -8.74
C MET A 93 13.82 -0.94 -7.87
N THR A 94 12.69 -0.24 -7.86
CA THR A 94 12.51 0.96 -7.03
C THR A 94 12.54 0.62 -5.55
N LEU A 95 11.82 -0.43 -5.13
CA LEU A 95 11.76 -0.83 -3.73
C LEU A 95 13.11 -1.33 -3.21
N ASP A 96 13.86 -2.10 -4.02
CA ASP A 96 15.19 -2.57 -3.66
C ASP A 96 16.14 -1.39 -3.45
N HIS A 97 16.12 -0.41 -4.37
CA HIS A 97 16.90 0.81 -4.22
C HIS A 97 16.55 1.59 -2.95
N GLU A 98 15.26 1.78 -2.67
CA GLU A 98 14.80 2.49 -1.47
C GLU A 98 15.25 1.79 -0.18
N VAL A 99 15.13 0.47 -0.12
CA VAL A 99 15.60 -0.30 1.05
C VAL A 99 17.11 -0.14 1.27
N GLU A 100 17.91 -0.19 0.20
CA GLU A 100 19.35 0.03 0.31
C GLU A 100 19.68 1.46 0.80
N VAL A 101 18.99 2.47 0.29
CA VAL A 101 19.12 3.85 0.79
C VAL A 101 18.82 3.92 2.28
N LEU A 102 17.78 3.22 2.76
CA LEU A 102 17.43 3.21 4.17
C LEU A 102 18.46 2.49 5.05
N LYS A 103 18.93 1.33 4.61
CA LYS A 103 20.02 0.62 5.32
C LYS A 103 21.26 1.48 5.45
N HIS A 104 21.67 2.15 4.37
CA HIS A 104 22.79 3.10 4.39
C HIS A 104 22.54 4.30 5.33
N GLN A 105 21.28 4.79 5.40
CA GLN A 105 20.94 5.87 6.33
C GLN A 105 21.05 5.43 7.79
N PHE A 106 20.62 4.23 8.15
CA PHE A 106 20.80 3.68 9.49
C PHE A 106 22.30 3.48 9.80
N ALA A 107 23.02 2.79 8.93
CA ALA A 107 24.43 2.47 9.15
C ALA A 107 25.32 3.73 9.34
N ARG A 108 25.18 4.75 8.49
CA ARG A 108 25.98 5.98 8.61
C ARG A 108 25.66 6.85 9.83
N ASN A 109 24.48 6.62 10.46
CA ASN A 109 24.12 7.28 11.71
C ASN A 109 24.34 6.36 12.93
N ALA A 110 25.02 5.21 12.76
CA ALA A 110 25.25 4.22 13.81
C ALA A 110 23.96 3.77 14.54
N VAL A 111 22.86 3.67 13.78
CA VAL A 111 21.60 3.09 14.28
C VAL A 111 21.64 1.59 14.02
N GLU A 112 21.55 0.80 15.07
CA GLU A 112 21.45 -0.64 14.99
C GLU A 112 20.03 -1.06 14.54
N THR A 113 19.93 -2.12 13.73
CA THR A 113 18.65 -2.64 13.27
C THR A 113 18.57 -4.14 13.50
N LEU A 114 17.44 -4.62 14.03
CA LEU A 114 17.12 -6.04 14.21
C LEU A 114 15.81 -6.38 13.49
N ASN A 115 15.79 -7.55 12.88
CA ASN A 115 14.55 -8.13 12.36
C ASN A 115 13.97 -9.08 13.38
N GLY A 116 12.74 -8.81 13.83
CA GLY A 116 12.02 -9.64 14.80
C GLY A 116 10.78 -8.95 15.33
N GLU A 117 9.94 -9.71 16.01
CA GLU A 117 8.72 -9.21 16.64
C GLU A 117 8.98 -8.79 18.08
N ALA A 118 8.80 -7.50 18.37
CA ALA A 118 9.02 -6.94 19.70
C ALA A 118 7.77 -7.09 20.59
N ARG A 119 7.97 -7.52 21.82
CA ARG A 119 6.93 -7.62 22.85
C ARG A 119 7.42 -6.98 24.15
N PHE A 120 6.67 -6.06 24.73
CA PHE A 120 6.98 -5.49 26.03
C PHE A 120 6.84 -6.54 27.14
N ILE A 121 7.88 -6.64 27.98
CA ILE A 121 7.89 -7.45 29.20
C ILE A 121 7.94 -6.58 30.47
N SER A 122 8.37 -5.33 30.32
CA SER A 122 8.32 -4.32 31.37
C SER A 122 8.33 -2.91 30.76
N PRO A 123 8.15 -1.83 31.53
CA PRO A 123 8.27 -0.46 31.01
C PRO A 123 9.64 -0.12 30.40
N THR A 124 10.68 -0.88 30.71
CA THR A 124 12.07 -0.63 30.30
C THR A 124 12.71 -1.78 29.52
N ALA A 125 11.94 -2.83 29.19
CA ALA A 125 12.47 -4.00 28.47
C ALA A 125 11.45 -4.60 27.51
N ILE A 126 11.98 -5.13 26.41
CA ILE A 126 11.26 -5.91 25.40
C ILE A 126 11.95 -7.25 25.18
N ASP A 127 11.19 -8.25 24.83
CA ASP A 127 11.67 -9.45 24.14
C ASP A 127 11.51 -9.23 22.63
N VAL A 128 12.50 -9.69 21.87
CA VAL A 128 12.44 -9.73 20.40
C VAL A 128 12.52 -11.19 19.98
N GLU A 129 11.46 -11.67 19.33
CA GLU A 129 11.36 -13.01 18.74
C GLU A 129 11.83 -12.94 17.29
N PHE A 130 12.89 -13.68 16.97
CA PHE A 130 13.45 -13.80 15.62
C PHE A 130 12.73 -14.86 14.79
N ASP A 131 12.95 -14.87 13.47
CA ASP A 131 12.29 -15.79 12.53
C ASP A 131 12.62 -17.29 12.79
N ASP A 132 13.76 -17.59 13.43
CA ASP A 132 14.16 -18.93 13.85
C ASP A 132 13.54 -19.38 15.19
N GLY A 133 12.76 -18.50 15.83
CA GLY A 133 12.13 -18.75 17.13
C GLY A 133 13.00 -18.44 18.33
N GLU A 134 14.25 -17.98 18.14
CA GLU A 134 15.07 -17.48 19.25
C GLU A 134 14.46 -16.19 19.81
N ILE A 135 14.60 -16.01 21.13
CA ILE A 135 14.10 -14.82 21.83
C ILE A 135 15.27 -14.19 22.56
N GLU A 136 15.51 -12.91 22.27
CA GLU A 136 16.47 -12.11 23.00
C GLU A 136 15.82 -10.93 23.69
N GLN A 137 16.35 -10.58 24.88
CA GLN A 137 15.87 -9.47 25.68
C GLN A 137 16.72 -8.22 25.45
N PHE A 138 16.04 -7.09 25.25
CA PHE A 138 16.63 -5.77 25.06
C PHE A 138 16.03 -4.77 26.05
N SER A 139 16.84 -3.83 26.52
CA SER A 139 16.40 -2.79 27.45
C SER A 139 16.74 -1.39 26.96
N ALA A 140 15.90 -0.41 27.30
CA ALA A 140 16.15 0.98 26.96
C ALA A 140 15.57 1.94 28.01
N GLU A 141 16.10 3.16 28.04
CA GLU A 141 15.54 4.24 28.87
C GLU A 141 14.21 4.74 28.31
N LYS A 142 14.08 4.73 26.97
CA LYS A 142 12.88 5.19 26.24
C LYS A 142 12.52 4.26 25.10
N PHE A 143 11.23 4.24 24.78
CA PHE A 143 10.69 3.51 23.64
C PHE A 143 9.85 4.44 22.74
N ILE A 144 9.93 4.22 21.44
CA ILE A 144 9.01 4.82 20.45
C ILE A 144 8.29 3.69 19.73
N ILE A 145 6.96 3.66 19.83
CA ILE A 145 6.10 2.72 19.11
C ILE A 145 5.71 3.35 17.78
N ALA A 146 6.25 2.82 16.69
CA ALA A 146 6.06 3.32 15.32
C ALA A 146 5.65 2.18 14.36
N VAL A 147 4.75 1.32 14.83
CA VAL A 147 4.36 0.05 14.19
C VAL A 147 3.46 0.22 12.95
N GLY A 148 3.04 1.45 12.64
CA GLY A 148 2.21 1.74 11.45
C GLY A 148 0.81 1.17 11.51
N THR A 149 0.25 0.86 10.34
CA THR A 149 -1.12 0.37 10.15
C THR A 149 -1.14 -0.78 9.14
N LYS A 150 -2.24 -1.50 9.10
CA LYS A 150 -2.56 -2.49 8.06
C LYS A 150 -3.92 -2.18 7.46
N PRO A 151 -4.22 -2.62 6.23
CA PRO A 151 -5.54 -2.49 5.63
C PRO A 151 -6.62 -3.10 6.51
N TYR A 152 -7.77 -2.41 6.61
CA TYR A 152 -8.95 -2.97 7.24
C TYR A 152 -9.60 -3.98 6.31
N ARG A 153 -9.98 -5.14 6.86
CA ARG A 153 -10.66 -6.22 6.14
C ARG A 153 -11.99 -6.51 6.83
N PRO A 154 -13.11 -5.98 6.29
CA PRO A 154 -14.43 -6.38 6.76
C PRO A 154 -14.64 -7.89 6.65
N GLU A 155 -15.27 -8.50 7.65
CA GLU A 155 -15.52 -9.96 7.67
C GLU A 155 -16.47 -10.41 6.56
N GLU A 156 -17.36 -9.52 6.12
CA GLU A 156 -18.34 -9.76 5.06
C GLU A 156 -17.72 -9.84 3.66
N ILE A 157 -16.48 -9.35 3.49
CA ILE A 157 -15.76 -9.40 2.21
C ILE A 157 -14.79 -10.58 2.21
N PRO A 158 -14.99 -11.57 1.32
CA PRO A 158 -14.17 -12.79 1.30
C PRO A 158 -12.83 -12.58 0.58
N PHE A 159 -11.91 -11.83 1.20
CA PHE A 159 -10.55 -11.62 0.68
C PHE A 159 -9.84 -12.94 0.42
N ASP A 160 -9.17 -13.06 -0.74
CA ASP A 160 -8.52 -14.30 -1.14
C ASP A 160 -7.12 -14.13 -1.75
N GLY A 161 -6.66 -12.87 -1.91
CA GLY A 161 -5.37 -12.57 -2.51
C GLY A 161 -5.22 -12.98 -3.98
N THR A 162 -6.32 -13.38 -4.64
CA THR A 162 -6.31 -13.83 -6.03
C THR A 162 -7.29 -13.07 -6.93
N ARG A 163 -8.44 -12.66 -6.38
CA ARG A 163 -9.49 -11.89 -7.06
C ARG A 163 -10.03 -10.76 -6.21
N ILE A 164 -10.05 -10.93 -4.91
CA ILE A 164 -10.51 -9.95 -3.93
C ILE A 164 -9.31 -9.60 -3.06
N PHE A 165 -8.83 -8.39 -3.24
CA PHE A 165 -7.58 -7.89 -2.68
C PHE A 165 -7.84 -6.73 -1.74
N ASP A 166 -6.97 -6.56 -0.76
CA ASP A 166 -6.76 -5.26 -0.12
C ASP A 166 -5.68 -4.45 -0.86
N SER A 167 -5.43 -3.22 -0.37
CA SER A 167 -4.46 -2.30 -0.97
C SER A 167 -3.01 -2.79 -0.95
N ASP A 168 -2.65 -3.69 -0.06
CA ASP A 168 -1.31 -4.25 0.04
C ASP A 168 -1.15 -5.44 -0.92
N GLU A 169 -2.22 -6.22 -1.08
CA GLU A 169 -2.22 -7.41 -1.94
C GLU A 169 -2.29 -7.08 -3.42
N ILE A 170 -2.94 -5.97 -3.82
CA ILE A 170 -3.09 -5.57 -5.23
C ILE A 170 -1.73 -5.38 -5.92
N LEU A 171 -0.69 -5.03 -5.19
CA LEU A 171 0.68 -4.92 -5.70
C LEU A 171 1.28 -6.27 -6.12
N LYS A 172 0.70 -7.38 -5.66
CA LYS A 172 1.18 -8.75 -5.89
C LYS A 172 0.42 -9.47 -7.01
N ILE A 173 -0.51 -8.81 -7.72
CA ILE A 173 -1.31 -9.43 -8.77
C ILE A 173 -0.42 -10.12 -9.81
N LYS A 174 -0.84 -11.29 -10.27
CA LYS A 174 -0.10 -12.09 -11.26
C LYS A 174 -0.50 -11.78 -12.70
N ARG A 175 -1.67 -11.18 -12.90
CA ARG A 175 -2.22 -10.79 -14.20
C ARG A 175 -3.06 -9.53 -14.07
N LEU A 176 -3.12 -8.73 -15.11
CA LEU A 176 -4.04 -7.60 -15.18
C LEU A 176 -5.46 -8.11 -15.45
N PRO A 177 -6.49 -7.62 -14.75
CA PRO A 177 -7.88 -7.93 -15.05
C PRO A 177 -8.36 -7.16 -16.28
N ARG A 178 -9.47 -7.59 -16.88
CA ARG A 178 -10.20 -6.78 -17.88
C ARG A 178 -11.11 -5.76 -17.19
N SER A 179 -11.59 -6.10 -16.02
CA SER A 179 -12.44 -5.23 -15.18
C SER A 179 -12.04 -5.32 -13.72
N LEU A 180 -11.99 -4.18 -13.05
CA LEU A 180 -11.69 -4.05 -11.63
C LEU A 180 -12.79 -3.20 -10.97
N THR A 181 -13.36 -3.71 -9.88
CA THR A 181 -14.20 -2.89 -9.02
C THR A 181 -13.41 -2.47 -7.78
N VAL A 182 -13.38 -1.18 -7.55
CA VAL A 182 -12.76 -0.57 -6.37
C VAL A 182 -13.86 -0.21 -5.38
N ILE A 183 -13.72 -0.69 -4.14
CA ILE A 183 -14.64 -0.45 -3.04
C ILE A 183 -14.01 0.59 -2.11
N GLY A 184 -14.64 1.75 -2.05
CA GLY A 184 -14.20 2.91 -1.28
C GLY A 184 -13.63 4.04 -2.14
N GLY A 185 -14.24 5.21 -2.02
CA GLY A 185 -13.85 6.46 -2.70
C GLY A 185 -12.86 7.32 -1.89
N GLY A 186 -12.09 6.70 -1.01
CA GLY A 186 -10.99 7.35 -0.29
C GLY A 186 -9.73 7.49 -1.16
N VAL A 187 -8.65 8.03 -0.56
CA VAL A 187 -7.38 8.31 -1.27
C VAL A 187 -6.86 7.08 -2.01
N ILE A 188 -6.79 5.94 -1.34
CA ILE A 188 -6.23 4.70 -1.91
C ILE A 188 -7.11 4.19 -3.06
N GLY A 189 -8.42 4.13 -2.87
CA GLY A 189 -9.34 3.65 -3.90
C GLY A 189 -9.31 4.51 -5.15
N VAL A 190 -9.35 5.84 -5.01
CA VAL A 190 -9.27 6.79 -6.12
C VAL A 190 -7.92 6.69 -6.85
N GLU A 191 -6.81 6.56 -6.10
CA GLU A 191 -5.48 6.38 -6.68
C GLU A 191 -5.41 5.12 -7.55
N TYR A 192 -5.81 3.96 -7.03
CA TYR A 192 -5.80 2.72 -7.81
C TYR A 192 -6.80 2.72 -8.97
N ALA A 193 -8.00 3.29 -8.79
CA ALA A 193 -8.94 3.47 -9.89
C ALA A 193 -8.30 4.27 -11.05
N THR A 194 -7.58 5.34 -10.73
CA THR A 194 -6.86 6.17 -11.71
C THR A 194 -5.72 5.41 -12.39
N ILE A 195 -4.92 4.65 -11.63
CA ILE A 195 -3.80 3.86 -12.16
C ILE A 195 -4.30 2.82 -13.17
N PHE A 196 -5.29 2.03 -12.76
CA PHE A 196 -5.77 0.94 -13.59
C PHE A 196 -6.61 1.41 -14.79
N SER A 197 -7.29 2.58 -14.68
CA SER A 197 -7.97 3.18 -15.86
C SER A 197 -6.97 3.59 -16.95
N ALA A 198 -5.79 4.05 -16.59
CA ALA A 198 -4.73 4.38 -17.56
C ALA A 198 -4.20 3.17 -18.33
N LEU A 199 -4.45 1.96 -17.85
CA LEU A 199 -4.11 0.68 -18.50
C LEU A 199 -5.27 0.10 -19.34
N ASP A 200 -6.31 0.90 -19.62
CA ASP A 200 -7.53 0.50 -20.35
C ASP A 200 -8.33 -0.63 -19.64
N ILE A 201 -8.19 -0.74 -18.33
CA ILE A 201 -9.00 -1.66 -17.52
C ILE A 201 -10.33 -0.97 -17.21
N THR A 202 -11.44 -1.67 -17.44
CA THR A 202 -12.77 -1.16 -17.09
C THR A 202 -12.89 -1.03 -15.57
N ILE A 203 -13.06 0.20 -15.07
CA ILE A 203 -13.13 0.47 -13.63
C ILE A 203 -14.56 0.80 -13.20
N THR A 204 -15.00 0.18 -12.10
CA THR A 204 -16.17 0.61 -11.35
C THR A 204 -15.72 1.00 -9.95
N LEU A 205 -15.97 2.24 -9.54
CA LEU A 205 -15.73 2.74 -8.19
C LEU A 205 -17.05 2.78 -7.41
N ILE A 206 -17.13 2.08 -6.28
CA ILE A 206 -18.29 2.04 -5.39
C ILE A 206 -17.94 2.79 -4.11
N GLU A 207 -18.78 3.75 -3.72
CA GLU A 207 -18.61 4.51 -2.48
C GLU A 207 -19.97 4.67 -1.79
N ALA A 208 -20.02 4.45 -0.48
CA ALA A 208 -21.24 4.58 0.32
C ALA A 208 -21.71 6.04 0.46
N ARG A 209 -20.77 6.98 0.44
CA ARG A 209 -21.07 8.43 0.46
C ARG A 209 -21.45 8.94 -0.94
N ASP A 210 -22.10 10.09 -0.97
CA ASP A 210 -22.50 10.74 -2.23
C ASP A 210 -21.34 11.37 -3.02
N THR A 211 -20.14 11.36 -2.45
CA THR A 211 -18.93 11.93 -3.06
C THR A 211 -17.69 11.09 -2.72
N ILE A 212 -16.65 11.21 -3.52
CA ILE A 212 -15.32 10.70 -3.21
C ILE A 212 -14.53 11.76 -2.43
N LEU A 213 -13.53 11.34 -1.63
CA LEU A 213 -12.60 12.25 -0.93
C LEU A 213 -13.30 13.42 -0.22
N ASP A 214 -14.30 13.13 0.59
CA ASP A 214 -15.23 14.06 1.24
C ASP A 214 -14.58 15.14 2.12
N PHE A 215 -13.30 15.01 2.41
CA PHE A 215 -12.49 15.98 3.14
C PHE A 215 -11.78 17.00 2.23
N VAL A 216 -11.93 16.91 0.91
CA VAL A 216 -11.34 17.81 -0.08
C VAL A 216 -12.41 18.80 -0.56
N ASP A 217 -11.97 19.97 -1.02
CA ASP A 217 -12.84 21.00 -1.58
C ASP A 217 -13.74 20.46 -2.69
N LYS A 218 -15.03 20.84 -2.66
CA LYS A 218 -16.05 20.30 -3.55
C LYS A 218 -15.82 20.62 -5.03
N GLU A 219 -15.27 21.78 -5.34
CA GLU A 219 -15.00 22.19 -6.71
C GLU A 219 -13.86 21.33 -7.30
N ILE A 220 -12.81 21.08 -6.50
CA ILE A 220 -11.71 20.20 -6.89
C ILE A 220 -12.22 18.77 -7.09
N ILE A 221 -13.10 18.28 -6.22
CA ILE A 221 -13.67 16.94 -6.34
C ILE A 221 -14.60 16.84 -7.55
N ALA A 222 -15.37 17.86 -7.86
CA ALA A 222 -16.22 17.87 -9.06
C ALA A 222 -15.38 17.73 -10.33
N GLU A 223 -14.26 18.43 -10.43
CA GLU A 223 -13.31 18.34 -11.54
C GLU A 223 -12.67 16.96 -11.60
N LEU A 224 -12.18 16.43 -10.48
CA LEU A 224 -11.61 15.06 -10.43
C LEU A 224 -12.63 14.00 -10.87
N MET A 225 -13.88 14.13 -10.45
CA MET A 225 -14.96 13.22 -10.84
C MET A 225 -15.28 13.35 -12.34
N HIS A 226 -15.18 14.54 -12.91
CA HIS A 226 -15.31 14.76 -14.35
C HIS A 226 -14.19 14.02 -15.09
N GLU A 227 -12.94 14.26 -14.72
CA GLU A 227 -11.77 13.57 -15.30
C GLU A 227 -11.86 12.04 -15.21
N LEU A 228 -12.33 11.51 -14.08
CA LEU A 228 -12.51 10.06 -13.91
C LEU A 228 -13.58 9.52 -14.85
N ARG A 229 -14.68 10.27 -15.10
CA ARG A 229 -15.71 9.87 -16.07
C ARG A 229 -15.18 9.89 -17.50
N GLU A 230 -14.42 10.92 -17.87
CA GLU A 230 -13.77 11.01 -19.19
C GLU A 230 -12.81 9.83 -19.42
N ARG A 231 -12.20 9.32 -18.37
CA ARG A 231 -11.38 8.09 -18.40
C ARG A 231 -12.19 6.79 -18.41
N GLY A 232 -13.52 6.87 -18.45
CA GLY A 232 -14.40 5.72 -18.45
C GLY A 232 -14.60 5.03 -17.10
N VAL A 233 -14.26 5.69 -16.00
CA VAL A 233 -14.52 5.16 -14.65
C VAL A 233 -16.01 5.29 -14.32
N ALA A 234 -16.69 4.17 -14.16
CA ALA A 234 -18.07 4.13 -13.69
C ALA A 234 -18.12 4.32 -12.18
N MET A 235 -18.73 5.41 -11.72
CA MET A 235 -18.90 5.67 -10.28
C MET A 235 -20.30 5.26 -9.80
N ARG A 236 -20.35 4.58 -8.66
CA ARG A 236 -21.56 4.19 -7.92
C ARG A 236 -21.47 4.81 -6.54
N LEU A 237 -21.93 6.05 -6.42
CA LEU A 237 -21.94 6.82 -5.18
C LEU A 237 -23.27 6.65 -4.46
N GLY A 238 -23.30 6.84 -3.15
CA GLY A 238 -24.48 6.62 -2.31
C GLY A 238 -24.95 5.17 -2.30
N CYS A 239 -24.04 4.21 -2.51
CA CYS A 239 -24.38 2.79 -2.62
C CYS A 239 -23.57 1.97 -1.61
N ASN A 240 -24.27 1.23 -0.75
CA ASN A 240 -23.65 0.28 0.16
C ASN A 240 -23.55 -1.11 -0.47
N ILE A 241 -22.54 -1.86 -0.08
CA ILE A 241 -22.40 -3.24 -0.49
C ILE A 241 -23.22 -4.09 0.46
N GLN A 242 -24.11 -4.90 -0.12
CA GLN A 242 -24.90 -5.88 0.61
C GLN A 242 -24.17 -7.23 0.65
N GLU A 243 -23.58 -7.65 -0.47
CA GLU A 243 -22.92 -8.95 -0.58
C GLU A 243 -21.84 -8.96 -1.66
N VAL A 244 -20.76 -9.72 -1.42
CA VAL A 244 -19.72 -10.04 -2.40
C VAL A 244 -19.64 -11.54 -2.61
N GLN A 245 -19.81 -12.00 -3.84
CA GLN A 245 -19.80 -13.40 -4.22
C GLN A 245 -18.75 -13.71 -5.27
N LYS A 246 -18.13 -14.89 -5.19
CA LYS A 246 -17.35 -15.49 -6.27
C LYS A 246 -18.28 -16.36 -7.12
N ILE A 247 -18.33 -16.11 -8.42
CA ILE A 247 -19.21 -16.85 -9.34
C ILE A 247 -18.46 -17.87 -10.19
N LYS A 248 -19.19 -18.90 -10.70
CA LYS A 248 -18.62 -20.12 -11.32
C LYS A 248 -17.65 -19.89 -12.47
N ASN A 249 -17.79 -18.82 -13.25
CA ASN A 249 -16.90 -18.50 -14.38
C ASN A 249 -15.64 -17.74 -13.96
N GLY A 250 -15.32 -17.73 -12.66
CA GLY A 250 -14.13 -17.13 -12.13
C GLY A 250 -14.17 -15.61 -12.06
N ARG A 251 -15.36 -14.99 -12.08
CA ARG A 251 -15.58 -13.56 -11.84
C ARG A 251 -16.13 -13.33 -10.44
N CYS A 252 -16.16 -12.07 -10.02
CA CYS A 252 -16.81 -11.64 -8.80
C CYS A 252 -18.13 -10.94 -9.14
N LYS A 253 -19.10 -11.05 -8.22
CA LYS A 253 -20.38 -10.35 -8.26
C LYS A 253 -20.55 -9.59 -6.95
N ILE A 254 -20.89 -8.31 -7.05
CA ILE A 254 -21.19 -7.42 -5.95
C ILE A 254 -22.67 -7.08 -6.03
N ILE A 255 -23.41 -7.24 -4.96
CA ILE A 255 -24.82 -6.85 -4.82
C ILE A 255 -24.85 -5.59 -3.97
N LEU A 256 -25.48 -4.55 -4.50
CA LEU A 256 -25.67 -3.28 -3.82
C LEU A 256 -27.01 -3.25 -3.06
N ASP A 257 -27.12 -2.38 -2.06
CA ASP A 257 -28.31 -2.18 -1.23
C ASP A 257 -29.57 -1.79 -2.04
N ASN A 258 -29.39 -1.18 -3.20
CA ASN A 258 -30.47 -0.84 -4.14
C ASN A 258 -30.85 -1.99 -5.12
N GLY A 259 -30.35 -3.21 -4.88
CA GLY A 259 -30.62 -4.40 -5.68
C GLY A 259 -29.85 -4.48 -7.00
N ARG A 260 -29.00 -3.49 -7.36
CA ARG A 260 -28.17 -3.54 -8.57
C ARG A 260 -26.99 -4.49 -8.35
N GLU A 261 -26.56 -5.13 -9.45
CA GLU A 261 -25.39 -6.00 -9.48
C GLU A 261 -24.24 -5.38 -10.26
N VAL A 262 -23.02 -5.58 -9.77
CA VAL A 262 -21.77 -5.30 -10.50
C VAL A 262 -21.01 -6.60 -10.67
N ARG A 263 -20.60 -6.92 -11.89
CA ARG A 263 -19.81 -8.12 -12.23
C ARG A 263 -18.43 -7.70 -12.72
N THR A 264 -17.39 -8.26 -12.11
CA THR A 264 -16.01 -7.84 -12.34
C THR A 264 -15.05 -9.02 -12.28
N ASP A 265 -13.87 -8.88 -12.84
CA ASP A 265 -12.84 -9.92 -12.78
C ASP A 265 -12.10 -9.90 -11.44
N MET A 266 -11.90 -8.70 -10.87
CA MET A 266 -11.21 -8.50 -9.59
C MET A 266 -11.89 -7.38 -8.78
N ILE A 267 -11.69 -7.41 -7.47
CA ILE A 267 -12.15 -6.41 -6.49
C ILE A 267 -10.96 -5.94 -5.66
N LEU A 268 -10.90 -4.64 -5.42
CA LEU A 268 -9.99 -3.97 -4.51
C LEU A 268 -10.78 -3.23 -3.44
#